data_51574b0ef58ae5765b4c4a4e854bf686
#
_entry.id   51574b0ef58ae5765b4c4a4e854bf686
#
_cell.length_a   1.000
_cell.length_b   1.000
_cell.length_c   1.000
_cell.angle_alpha   90.00
_cell.angle_beta   90.00
_cell.angle_gamma   90.00
#
_symmetry.space_group_name_H-M   'P 1'
#
loop_
_entity.id
_entity.type
_entity.pdbx_description
1 polymer ?
#
loop_
_entity_poly.entity_id
_entity_poly.type
_entity_poly.pdbx_seq_one_letter_code
_entity_poly.pdbx_strand_id
1 'polypeptide(L)'
;MPTNPDPPRVSDLVRRAVEICDPADEDAALGDFERALEDDDRPVTAVPNLEEHLAIIVEGVDPNIENPAVSMAVAVVLYLAHRRDEIDDDPEDILRLAARAEWKGDPPSAVLDWLAARGVAV
;
A
#
# COMPACT_ATOMS: atom_id res chain seq x y z
N MET A 1 -30.36 -2.49 13.26
CA MET A 1 -30.20 -1.99 11.91
C MET A 1 -28.82 -2.32 11.40
N PRO A 2 -28.70 -3.14 10.36
CA PRO A 2 -27.38 -3.42 9.83
C PRO A 2 -26.83 -2.16 9.18
N THR A 3 -25.78 -1.66 9.73
CA THR A 3 -25.08 -0.56 9.12
C THR A 3 -23.86 -1.13 8.45
N ASN A 4 -23.76 -0.90 7.17
CA ASN A 4 -22.51 -1.18 6.49
C ASN A 4 -21.44 -0.31 7.13
N PRO A 5 -20.29 -0.88 7.49
CA PRO A 5 -19.21 -0.03 8.00
C PRO A 5 -18.85 1.01 6.96
N ASP A 6 -18.51 2.19 7.40
CA ASP A 6 -18.04 3.23 6.49
C ASP A 6 -16.80 2.72 5.76
N PRO A 7 -16.65 3.03 4.47
CA PRO A 7 -15.43 2.66 3.76
C PRO A 7 -14.21 3.31 4.42
N PRO A 8 -13.06 2.64 4.42
CA PRO A 8 -11.85 3.24 4.96
C PRO A 8 -11.47 4.48 4.19
N ARG A 9 -10.81 5.38 4.85
CA ARG A 9 -10.29 6.59 4.23
C ARG A 9 -8.96 6.29 3.56
N VAL A 10 -8.58 7.11 2.59
CA VAL A 10 -7.29 6.96 1.93
C VAL A 10 -6.16 6.95 2.96
N SER A 11 -6.20 7.88 3.93
CA SER A 11 -5.20 7.95 5.00
C SER A 11 -5.14 6.67 5.84
N ASP A 12 -6.26 6.01 6.07
CA ASP A 12 -6.31 4.75 6.83
C ASP A 12 -5.58 3.63 6.09
N LEU A 13 -5.82 3.52 4.79
CA LEU A 13 -5.17 2.50 3.96
C LEU A 13 -3.67 2.76 3.83
N VAL A 14 -3.28 4.02 3.66
CA VAL A 14 -1.88 4.41 3.58
C VAL A 14 -1.16 4.10 4.89
N ARG A 15 -1.77 4.44 6.02
CA ARG A 15 -1.19 4.13 7.34
C ARG A 15 -0.99 2.64 7.50
N ARG A 16 -1.99 1.83 7.15
CA ARG A 16 -1.89 0.38 7.26
C ARG A 16 -0.80 -0.17 6.33
N ALA A 17 -0.74 0.32 5.09
CA ALA A 17 0.27 -0.10 4.13
C ALA A 17 1.69 0.19 4.63
N VAL A 18 1.92 1.40 5.15
CA VAL A 18 3.23 1.76 5.70
C VAL A 18 3.57 0.93 6.93
N GLU A 19 2.60 0.69 7.81
CA GLU A 19 2.76 -0.16 8.99
C GLU A 19 3.16 -1.58 8.61
N ILE A 20 2.56 -2.13 7.55
CA ILE A 20 2.88 -3.47 7.05
C ILE A 20 4.27 -3.50 6.40
N CYS A 21 4.59 -2.49 5.60
CA CYS A 21 5.84 -2.45 4.85
C CYS A 21 7.04 -2.02 5.68
N ASP A 22 6.82 -1.23 6.71
CA ASP A 22 7.88 -0.65 7.54
C ASP A 22 7.48 -0.61 9.01
N PRO A 23 7.33 -1.79 9.64
CA PRO A 23 6.88 -1.85 11.04
C PRO A 23 7.86 -1.19 12.03
N ALA A 24 9.13 -1.06 11.65
CA ALA A 24 10.15 -0.44 12.51
C ALA A 24 10.29 1.07 12.28
N ASP A 25 9.53 1.63 11.32
CA ASP A 25 9.56 3.06 10.97
C ASP A 25 10.98 3.54 10.63
N GLU A 26 11.66 2.78 9.79
CA GLU A 26 13.05 3.06 9.41
C GLU A 26 13.21 3.59 7.98
N ASP A 27 12.16 3.54 7.16
CA ASP A 27 12.22 3.94 5.76
C ASP A 27 11.71 5.37 5.58
N ALA A 28 12.63 6.29 5.29
CA ALA A 28 12.28 7.70 5.12
C ALA A 28 11.32 7.94 3.95
N ALA A 29 11.47 7.18 2.86
CA ALA A 29 10.61 7.34 1.70
C ALA A 29 9.17 6.92 2.02
N LEU A 30 8.98 5.85 2.80
CA LEU A 30 7.67 5.45 3.26
C LEU A 30 7.07 6.48 4.22
N GLY A 31 7.89 7.08 5.08
CA GLY A 31 7.46 8.15 5.95
C GLY A 31 6.97 9.37 5.16
N ASP A 32 7.67 9.72 4.10
CA ASP A 32 7.27 10.84 3.23
C ASP A 32 5.98 10.50 2.47
N PHE A 33 5.84 9.26 2.01
CA PHE A 33 4.62 8.80 1.35
C PHE A 33 3.41 8.90 2.30
N GLU A 34 3.56 8.42 3.52
CA GLU A 34 2.51 8.52 4.54
C GLU A 34 2.16 9.97 4.84
N ARG A 35 3.16 10.80 5.01
CA ARG A 35 2.96 12.22 5.33
C ARG A 35 2.23 12.96 4.21
N ALA A 36 2.50 12.62 2.97
CA ALA A 36 1.85 13.23 1.82
C ALA A 36 0.34 12.94 1.79
N LEU A 37 -0.10 11.85 2.41
CA LEU A 37 -1.49 11.39 2.36
C LEU A 37 -2.17 11.32 3.73
N GLU A 38 -1.48 11.74 4.80
CA GLU A 38 -2.04 11.64 6.16
C GLU A 38 -3.29 12.50 6.37
N ASP A 39 -3.42 13.57 5.61
CA ASP A 39 -4.58 14.47 5.68
C ASP A 39 -5.67 14.12 4.68
N ASP A 40 -5.47 13.09 3.87
CA ASP A 40 -6.46 12.68 2.88
C ASP A 40 -7.50 11.78 3.55
N ASP A 41 -8.51 12.42 4.13
CA ASP A 41 -9.58 11.73 4.87
C ASP A 41 -10.79 11.40 3.99
N ARG A 42 -10.64 11.49 2.67
CA ARG A 42 -11.71 11.08 1.76
C ARG A 42 -11.93 9.57 1.85
N PRO A 43 -13.18 9.11 1.84
CA PRO A 43 -13.44 7.68 1.71
C PRO A 43 -12.79 7.16 0.42
N VAL A 44 -12.19 5.98 0.49
CA VAL A 44 -11.51 5.42 -0.68
C VAL A 44 -12.46 5.25 -1.87
N THR A 45 -13.75 5.05 -1.60
CA THR A 45 -14.78 4.93 -2.63
C THR A 45 -15.11 6.26 -3.32
N ALA A 46 -14.70 7.39 -2.73
CA ALA A 46 -14.93 8.71 -3.29
C ALA A 46 -13.77 9.17 -4.18
N VAL A 47 -12.70 8.41 -4.27
CA VAL A 47 -11.53 8.75 -5.09
C VAL A 47 -11.57 7.93 -6.36
N PRO A 48 -11.99 8.52 -7.50
CA PRO A 48 -11.93 7.83 -8.78
C PRO A 48 -10.49 7.67 -9.20
N ASN A 49 -9.98 6.77 -9.81
CA ASN A 49 -8.58 6.65 -10.24
C ASN A 49 -7.59 6.74 -9.08
N LEU A 50 -7.84 5.97 -8.03
CA LEU A 50 -6.94 5.94 -6.88
C LEU A 50 -5.51 5.61 -7.29
N GLU A 51 -5.32 4.68 -8.23
CA GLU A 51 -4.01 4.29 -8.74
C GLU A 51 -3.25 5.49 -9.31
N GLU A 52 -3.92 6.30 -10.13
CA GLU A 52 -3.32 7.49 -10.72
C GLU A 52 -2.97 8.54 -9.64
N HIS A 53 -3.85 8.72 -8.67
CA HIS A 53 -3.62 9.62 -7.56
C HIS A 53 -2.38 9.22 -6.77
N LEU A 54 -2.24 7.95 -6.46
CA LEU A 54 -1.08 7.42 -5.75
C LEU A 54 0.19 7.54 -6.59
N ALA A 55 0.11 7.32 -7.91
CA ALA A 55 1.25 7.46 -8.79
C ALA A 55 1.80 8.88 -8.78
N ILE A 56 0.94 9.88 -8.78
CA ILE A 56 1.35 11.29 -8.71
C ILE A 56 2.07 11.58 -7.38
N ILE A 57 1.54 11.06 -6.28
CA ILE A 57 2.16 11.24 -4.97
C ILE A 57 3.54 10.56 -4.92
N VAL A 58 3.64 9.32 -5.42
CA VAL A 58 4.91 8.59 -5.45
C VAL A 58 5.94 9.32 -6.29
N GLU A 59 5.55 9.88 -7.42
CA GLU A 59 6.45 10.65 -8.28
C GLU A 59 7.05 11.84 -7.54
N GLY A 60 6.28 12.48 -6.66
CA GLY A 60 6.77 13.57 -5.81
C GLY A 60 7.70 13.11 -4.69
N VAL A 61 7.52 11.88 -4.20
CA VAL A 61 8.31 11.32 -3.09
C VAL A 61 9.57 10.62 -3.61
N ASP A 62 9.44 9.86 -4.69
CA ASP A 62 10.53 9.09 -5.28
C ASP A 62 10.47 9.23 -6.80
N PRO A 63 11.07 10.32 -7.34
CA PRO A 63 11.01 10.58 -8.78
C PRO A 63 11.61 9.48 -9.66
N ASN A 64 12.50 8.67 -9.10
CA ASN A 64 13.13 7.58 -9.82
C ASN A 64 12.37 6.26 -9.74
N ILE A 65 11.40 6.18 -8.85
CA ILE A 65 10.54 5.00 -8.63
C ILE A 65 11.37 3.72 -8.47
N GLU A 66 12.47 3.82 -7.71
CA GLU A 66 13.39 2.70 -7.50
C GLU A 66 13.23 2.02 -6.13
N ASN A 67 12.44 2.59 -5.24
CA ASN A 67 12.27 2.06 -3.90
C ASN A 67 11.19 0.96 -3.90
N PRO A 68 11.58 -0.33 -3.77
CA PRO A 68 10.61 -1.42 -3.77
C PRO A 68 9.62 -1.34 -2.60
N ALA A 69 10.03 -0.76 -1.47
CA ALA A 69 9.13 -0.61 -0.32
C ALA A 69 7.97 0.34 -0.66
N VAL A 70 8.25 1.45 -1.35
CA VAL A 70 7.22 2.39 -1.79
C VAL A 70 6.30 1.73 -2.81
N SER A 71 6.86 1.00 -3.77
CA SER A 71 6.07 0.26 -4.76
C SER A 71 5.14 -0.74 -4.09
N MET A 72 5.63 -1.45 -3.08
CA MET A 72 4.80 -2.39 -2.32
C MET A 72 3.73 -1.67 -1.49
N ALA A 73 4.06 -0.52 -0.90
CA ALA A 73 3.06 0.23 -0.14
C ALA A 73 1.89 0.67 -1.04
N VAL A 74 2.19 1.13 -2.25
CA VAL A 74 1.15 1.45 -3.23
C VAL A 74 0.31 0.22 -3.57
N ALA A 75 0.97 -0.91 -3.83
CA ALA A 75 0.28 -2.16 -4.14
C ALA A 75 -0.65 -2.57 -2.99
N VAL A 76 -0.20 -2.44 -1.75
CA VAL A 76 -1.01 -2.76 -0.57
C VAL A 76 -2.22 -1.83 -0.46
N VAL A 77 -2.04 -0.52 -0.67
CA VAL A 77 -3.17 0.42 -0.63
C VAL A 77 -4.22 0.03 -1.68
N LEU A 78 -3.79 -0.24 -2.91
CA LEU A 78 -4.70 -0.61 -3.99
C LEU A 78 -5.41 -1.94 -3.71
N TYR A 79 -4.67 -2.91 -3.20
CA TYR A 79 -5.24 -4.21 -2.82
C TYR A 79 -6.31 -4.04 -1.74
N LEU A 80 -6.00 -3.32 -0.68
CA LEU A 80 -6.93 -3.11 0.43
C LEU A 80 -8.13 -2.24 0.03
N ALA A 81 -7.97 -1.37 -0.96
CA ALA A 81 -9.08 -0.60 -1.48
C ALA A 81 -10.16 -1.51 -2.08
N HIS A 82 -9.76 -2.64 -2.66
CA HIS A 82 -10.65 -3.64 -3.21
C HIS A 82 -11.05 -4.73 -2.21
N ARG A 83 -10.22 -4.95 -1.18
CA ARG A 83 -10.40 -5.99 -0.17
C ARG A 83 -10.43 -5.37 1.21
N ARG A 84 -11.42 -4.53 1.45
CA ARG A 84 -11.50 -3.73 2.69
C ARG A 84 -11.71 -4.58 3.94
N ASP A 85 -12.30 -5.75 3.79
CA ASP A 85 -12.49 -6.69 4.88
C ASP A 85 -11.19 -7.39 5.31
N GLU A 86 -10.13 -7.25 4.52
CA GLU A 86 -8.84 -7.88 4.80
C GLU A 86 -7.82 -6.91 5.43
N ILE A 87 -8.23 -5.69 5.77
CA ILE A 87 -7.32 -4.66 6.30
C ILE A 87 -6.60 -5.11 7.58
N ASP A 88 -7.25 -5.96 8.38
CA ASP A 88 -6.69 -6.46 9.64
C ASP A 88 -6.09 -7.87 9.50
N ASP A 89 -6.00 -8.40 8.31
CA ASP A 89 -5.42 -9.70 8.05
C ASP A 89 -3.92 -9.71 8.31
N ASP A 90 -3.34 -10.91 8.30
CA ASP A 90 -1.91 -11.09 8.53
C ASP A 90 -1.08 -10.27 7.53
N PRO A 91 -0.12 -9.45 8.00
CA PRO A 91 0.70 -8.63 7.10
C PRO A 91 1.40 -9.43 5.99
N GLU A 92 1.90 -10.63 6.27
CA GLU A 92 2.57 -11.44 5.25
C GLU A 92 1.59 -11.86 4.16
N ASP A 93 0.35 -12.22 4.53
CA ASP A 93 -0.67 -12.57 3.56
C ASP A 93 -1.07 -11.38 2.71
N ILE A 94 -1.21 -10.20 3.33
CA ILE A 94 -1.53 -8.98 2.60
C ILE A 94 -0.43 -8.64 1.60
N LEU A 95 0.84 -8.71 2.01
CA LEU A 95 1.97 -8.45 1.12
C LEU A 95 1.98 -9.40 -0.07
N ARG A 96 1.80 -10.70 0.18
CA ARG A 96 1.80 -11.70 -0.88
C ARG A 96 0.66 -11.46 -1.87
N LEU A 97 -0.54 -11.27 -1.36
CA LEU A 97 -1.72 -11.08 -2.21
C LEU A 97 -1.70 -9.76 -2.97
N ALA A 98 -1.20 -8.69 -2.32
CA ALA A 98 -1.05 -7.40 -2.97
C ALA A 98 -0.04 -7.47 -4.12
N ALA A 99 1.09 -8.15 -3.89
CA ALA A 99 2.11 -8.32 -4.93
C ALA A 99 1.56 -9.12 -6.11
N ARG A 100 0.81 -10.18 -5.84
CA ARG A 100 0.18 -10.97 -6.91
C ARG A 100 -0.81 -10.15 -7.72
N ALA A 101 -1.61 -9.32 -7.04
CA ALA A 101 -2.61 -8.50 -7.71
C ALA A 101 -1.97 -7.41 -8.57
N GLU A 102 -0.94 -6.75 -8.06
CA GLU A 102 -0.30 -5.62 -8.74
C GLU A 102 0.48 -6.07 -9.97
N TRP A 103 1.22 -7.16 -9.87
CA TRP A 103 2.11 -7.63 -10.94
C TRP A 103 1.69 -8.96 -11.55
N LYS A 104 0.48 -9.41 -11.28
CA LYS A 104 -0.11 -10.64 -11.84
C LYS A 104 0.80 -11.86 -11.61
N GLY A 105 1.44 -11.90 -10.44
CA GLY A 105 2.31 -13.00 -10.06
C GLY A 105 3.75 -12.87 -10.56
N ASP A 106 4.11 -11.76 -11.19
CA ASP A 106 5.45 -11.54 -11.74
C ASP A 106 6.03 -10.19 -11.30
N PRO A 107 6.30 -9.99 -10.00
CA PRO A 107 6.86 -8.74 -9.50
C PRO A 107 8.28 -8.50 -10.03
N PRO A 108 8.72 -7.24 -10.11
CA PRO A 108 10.12 -6.92 -10.44
C PRO A 108 11.08 -7.58 -9.44
N SER A 109 12.31 -7.86 -9.89
CA SER A 109 13.30 -8.53 -9.04
C SER A 109 13.58 -7.77 -7.74
N ALA A 110 13.61 -6.44 -7.77
CA ALA A 110 13.81 -5.64 -6.56
C ALA A 110 12.70 -5.86 -5.54
N VAL A 111 11.45 -5.99 -6.00
CA VAL A 111 10.31 -6.28 -5.14
C VAL A 111 10.40 -7.70 -4.60
N LEU A 112 10.77 -8.67 -5.44
CA LEU A 112 10.95 -10.05 -5.00
C LEU A 112 12.01 -10.16 -3.92
N ASP A 113 13.14 -9.48 -4.09
CA ASP A 113 14.22 -9.47 -3.09
C ASP A 113 13.76 -8.82 -1.79
N TRP A 114 13.02 -7.73 -1.90
CA TRP A 114 12.46 -7.03 -0.74
C TRP A 114 11.49 -7.94 0.05
N LEU A 115 10.61 -8.65 -0.66
CA LEU A 115 9.68 -9.59 -0.05
C LEU A 115 10.41 -10.77 0.58
N ALA A 116 11.39 -11.34 -0.12
CA ALA A 116 12.18 -12.46 0.39
C ALA A 116 12.91 -12.09 1.70
N ALA A 117 13.40 -10.86 1.80
CA ALA A 117 14.05 -10.39 3.03
C ALA A 117 13.10 -10.36 4.23
N ARG A 118 11.79 -10.35 3.97
CA ARG A 118 10.74 -10.39 5.00
C ARG A 118 10.10 -11.77 5.15
N GLY A 119 10.64 -12.76 4.47
CA GLY A 119 10.12 -14.13 4.53
C GLY A 119 8.84 -14.34 3.73
N VAL A 120 8.54 -13.47 2.79
CA VAL A 120 7.33 -13.56 1.96
C VAL A 120 7.67 -14.16 0.60
N ALA A 121 7.05 -15.28 0.28
CA ALA A 121 7.15 -15.91 -1.04
C ALA A 121 5.89 -15.59 -1.85
N VAL A 122 6.09 -15.20 -3.10
CA VAL A 122 5.00 -14.85 -4.00
C VAL A 122 4.71 -15.97 -4.97
#